data_13162d254b557efacffc79fe1069d904
#
_entry.id   13162d254b557efacffc79fe1069d904
#
_cell.length_a   1.000
_cell.length_b   1.000
_cell.length_c   1.000
_cell.angle_alpha   90.00
_cell.angle_beta   90.00
_cell.angle_gamma   90.00
#
_symmetry.space_group_name_H-M   'P 1'
#
loop_
_entity.id
_entity.type
_entity.pdbx_description
1 polymer ?
#
loop_
_entity_poly.entity_id
_entity_poly.type
_entity_poly.pdbx_seq_one_letter_code
_entity_poly.pdbx_strand_id
1 'polypeptide(L)'
;MNIKSKKKELRRLIAERRTIADPALLAEESARVVQEIEESEFFKSVGCVMAYWPMKGEMDLRALIIKHHPAKRFVLPVVAGDVLELRLFEGEARLVTGSRYGILEPDGATFRDYAKIDLVLVPGVAFDREGYRLGHGMAYYDRLLPRLTRAHKVGVGFDFQLVESVPVEPHDEVLDAVVVPGKQAL
;
A
#
# COMPACT_ATOMS: atom_id res chain seq x y z
N MET A 1 7.31 -26.57 10.18
CA MET A 1 7.63 -25.14 10.48
C MET A 1 6.31 -24.43 10.71
N ASN A 2 6.16 -23.67 11.82
CA ASN A 2 4.90 -22.99 12.10
C ASN A 2 4.74 -21.73 11.21
N ILE A 3 3.53 -21.18 11.12
CA ILE A 3 3.21 -20.04 10.23
C ILE A 3 4.09 -18.82 10.55
N LYS A 4 4.34 -18.51 11.83
CA LYS A 4 5.19 -17.37 12.22
C LYS A 4 6.61 -17.50 11.68
N SER A 5 7.18 -18.71 11.74
CA SER A 5 8.51 -18.98 11.18
C SER A 5 8.52 -18.85 9.65
N LYS A 6 7.48 -19.32 8.96
CA LYS A 6 7.33 -19.15 7.50
C LYS A 6 7.20 -17.65 7.13
N LYS A 7 6.37 -16.88 7.85
CA LYS A 7 6.26 -15.43 7.64
C LYS A 7 7.60 -14.70 7.86
N LYS A 8 8.38 -15.10 8.88
CA LYS A 8 9.71 -14.53 9.16
C LYS A 8 10.69 -14.83 8.03
N GLU A 9 10.72 -16.07 7.57
CA GLU A 9 11.61 -16.51 6.48
C GLU A 9 11.28 -15.79 5.17
N LEU A 10 9.99 -15.66 4.83
CA LEU A 10 9.58 -14.93 3.62
C LEU A 10 9.98 -13.46 3.70
N ARG A 11 9.82 -12.80 4.86
CA ARG A 11 10.31 -11.40 5.04
C ARG A 11 11.81 -11.30 4.80
N ARG A 12 12.60 -12.26 5.29
CA ARG A 12 14.06 -12.30 5.08
C ARG A 12 14.39 -12.42 3.60
N LEU A 13 13.76 -13.36 2.89
CA LEU A 13 13.95 -13.58 1.47
C LEU A 13 13.65 -12.33 0.64
N ILE A 14 12.53 -11.66 0.91
CA ILE A 14 12.16 -10.43 0.19
C ILE A 14 13.11 -9.28 0.51
N ALA A 15 13.57 -9.16 1.76
CA ALA A 15 14.58 -8.16 2.14
C ALA A 15 15.90 -8.37 1.38
N GLU A 16 16.34 -9.61 1.21
CA GLU A 16 17.52 -9.95 0.41
C GLU A 16 17.32 -9.55 -1.07
N ARG A 17 16.19 -9.93 -1.67
CA ARG A 17 15.85 -9.54 -3.06
C ARG A 17 15.86 -8.02 -3.23
N ARG A 18 15.29 -7.29 -2.28
CA ARG A 18 15.28 -5.81 -2.28
C ARG A 18 16.70 -5.23 -2.24
N THR A 19 17.61 -5.84 -1.46
CA THR A 19 18.98 -5.34 -1.30
C THR A 19 19.79 -5.42 -2.60
N ILE A 20 19.52 -6.42 -3.44
CA ILE A 20 20.21 -6.63 -4.72
C ILE A 20 19.47 -5.99 -5.90
N ALA A 21 18.27 -5.47 -5.70
CA ALA A 21 17.50 -4.83 -6.76
C ALA A 21 18.14 -3.50 -7.18
N ASP A 22 18.21 -3.27 -8.49
CA ASP A 22 18.70 -2.02 -9.05
C ASP A 22 17.72 -0.87 -8.74
N PRO A 23 18.16 0.23 -8.08
CA PRO A 23 17.30 1.37 -7.80
C PRO A 23 16.67 2.00 -9.04
N ALA A 24 17.35 1.97 -10.19
CA ALA A 24 16.79 2.49 -11.44
C ALA A 24 15.63 1.62 -11.94
N LEU A 25 15.77 0.29 -11.84
CA LEU A 25 14.70 -0.64 -12.17
C LEU A 25 13.49 -0.45 -11.23
N LEU A 26 13.71 -0.28 -9.93
CA LEU A 26 12.62 -0.03 -8.96
C LEU A 26 11.87 1.28 -9.26
N ALA A 27 12.58 2.32 -9.71
CA ALA A 27 11.95 3.57 -10.13
C ALA A 27 11.12 3.39 -11.41
N GLU A 28 11.64 2.63 -12.39
CA GLU A 28 10.91 2.30 -13.62
C GLU A 28 9.66 1.46 -13.33
N GLU A 29 9.78 0.45 -12.47
CA GLU A 29 8.66 -0.39 -12.04
C GLU A 29 7.58 0.44 -11.33
N SER A 30 7.98 1.39 -10.47
CA SER A 30 7.05 2.30 -9.81
C SER A 30 6.30 3.17 -10.80
N ALA A 31 7.01 3.75 -11.78
CA ALA A 31 6.39 4.57 -12.82
C ALA A 31 5.39 3.76 -13.66
N ARG A 32 5.74 2.51 -14.00
CA ARG A 32 4.86 1.61 -14.75
C ARG A 32 3.59 1.26 -13.97
N VAL A 33 3.71 0.89 -12.70
CA VAL A 33 2.53 0.59 -11.85
C VAL A 33 1.65 1.82 -11.67
N VAL A 34 2.23 3.00 -11.47
CA VAL A 34 1.48 4.26 -11.41
C VAL A 34 0.70 4.48 -12.70
N GLN A 35 1.32 4.30 -13.88
CA GLN A 35 0.66 4.41 -15.17
C GLN A 35 -0.48 3.39 -15.31
N GLU A 36 -0.25 2.13 -14.97
CA GLU A 36 -1.27 1.07 -15.03
C GLU A 36 -2.49 1.41 -14.16
N ILE A 37 -2.27 1.94 -12.94
CA ILE A 37 -3.34 2.41 -12.05
C ILE A 37 -4.09 3.57 -12.70
N GLU A 38 -3.39 4.59 -13.21
CA GLU A 38 -3.99 5.77 -13.84
C GLU A 38 -4.85 5.44 -15.06
N GLU A 39 -4.43 4.48 -15.86
CA GLU A 39 -5.12 4.04 -17.08
C GLU A 39 -6.35 3.17 -16.78
N SER A 40 -6.45 2.58 -15.58
CA SER A 40 -7.59 1.73 -15.22
C SER A 40 -8.88 2.53 -15.17
N GLU A 41 -9.96 1.98 -15.73
CA GLU A 41 -11.29 2.59 -15.68
C GLU A 41 -11.79 2.70 -14.23
N PHE A 42 -11.39 1.78 -13.39
CA PHE A 42 -11.73 1.82 -11.97
C PHE A 42 -11.14 3.06 -11.29
N PHE A 43 -9.82 3.31 -11.41
CA PHE A 43 -9.19 4.50 -10.83
C PHE A 43 -9.78 5.80 -11.39
N LYS A 44 -10.12 5.85 -12.68
CA LYS A 44 -10.75 7.02 -13.29
C LYS A 44 -12.11 7.33 -12.67
N SER A 45 -12.88 6.31 -12.30
CA SER A 45 -14.24 6.44 -11.78
C SER A 45 -14.34 6.79 -10.30
N VAL A 46 -13.30 6.50 -9.48
CA VAL A 46 -13.34 6.70 -8.02
C VAL A 46 -13.04 8.15 -7.62
N GLY A 47 -13.64 8.61 -6.51
CA GLY A 47 -13.47 9.95 -5.99
C GLY A 47 -12.59 10.05 -4.75
N CYS A 48 -12.50 8.97 -3.95
CA CYS A 48 -11.73 8.95 -2.71
C CYS A 48 -10.79 7.73 -2.68
N VAL A 49 -9.50 7.99 -2.57
CA VAL A 49 -8.44 6.98 -2.59
C VAL A 49 -7.67 7.01 -1.29
N MET A 50 -7.57 5.89 -0.61
CA MET A 50 -6.56 5.69 0.43
C MET A 50 -5.29 5.18 -0.24
N ALA A 51 -4.20 5.91 -0.03
CA ALA A 51 -2.85 5.51 -0.45
C ALA A 51 -1.90 5.57 0.75
N TYR A 52 -0.61 5.39 0.51
CA TYR A 52 0.43 5.58 1.52
C TYR A 52 1.53 6.50 0.96
N TRP A 53 2.20 7.24 1.84
CA TRP A 53 3.44 7.93 1.47
C TRP A 53 4.58 6.93 1.60
N PRO A 54 5.31 6.63 0.52
CA PRO A 54 6.20 5.46 0.50
C PRO A 54 7.41 5.63 1.41
N MET A 55 7.72 4.57 2.15
CA MET A 55 9.00 4.39 2.81
C MET A 55 10.07 3.97 1.81
N LYS A 56 11.34 4.08 2.22
CA LYS A 56 12.45 3.56 1.42
C LYS A 56 12.24 2.07 1.09
N GLY A 57 12.18 1.77 -0.20
CA GLY A 57 12.01 0.41 -0.70
C GLY A 57 10.55 -0.07 -0.79
N GLU A 58 9.58 0.81 -0.63
CA GLU A 58 8.21 0.59 -1.04
C GLU A 58 7.97 1.13 -2.46
N MET A 59 6.91 0.66 -3.10
CA MET A 59 6.45 1.15 -4.41
C MET A 59 6.16 2.65 -4.32
N ASP A 60 6.75 3.43 -5.21
CA ASP A 60 6.63 4.89 -5.15
C ASP A 60 5.34 5.39 -5.81
N LEU A 61 4.36 5.73 -4.98
CA LEU A 61 3.07 6.27 -5.42
C LEU A 61 2.99 7.81 -5.37
N ARG A 62 4.08 8.52 -5.05
CA ARG A 62 4.06 9.99 -4.88
C ARG A 62 3.56 10.69 -6.13
N ALA A 63 4.00 10.28 -7.31
CA ALA A 63 3.57 10.87 -8.56
C ALA A 63 2.06 10.75 -8.77
N LEU A 64 1.46 9.59 -8.46
CA LEU A 64 0.02 9.37 -8.52
C LEU A 64 -0.72 10.31 -7.58
N ILE A 65 -0.29 10.37 -6.31
CA ILE A 65 -0.94 11.17 -5.27
C ILE A 65 -0.87 12.65 -5.63
N ILE A 66 0.32 13.17 -5.94
CA ILE A 66 0.55 14.60 -6.24
C ILE A 66 -0.24 15.03 -7.48
N LYS A 67 -0.23 14.24 -8.54
CA LYS A 67 -0.91 14.56 -9.79
C LYS A 67 -2.43 14.62 -9.63
N HIS A 68 -3.01 13.73 -8.84
CA HIS A 68 -4.46 13.54 -8.80
C HIS A 68 -5.15 14.16 -7.59
N HIS A 69 -4.44 14.53 -6.50
CA HIS A 69 -5.07 15.10 -5.31
C HIS A 69 -5.90 16.38 -5.56
N PRO A 70 -5.65 17.20 -6.57
CA PRO A 70 -6.53 18.36 -6.85
C PRO A 70 -7.93 17.95 -7.37
N ALA A 71 -8.02 16.77 -8.01
CA ALA A 71 -9.26 16.27 -8.60
C ALA A 71 -9.92 15.14 -7.79
N LYS A 72 -9.11 14.37 -7.05
CA LYS A 72 -9.55 13.24 -6.22
C LYS A 72 -9.13 13.48 -4.77
N ARG A 73 -9.96 13.02 -3.84
CA ARG A 73 -9.58 13.04 -2.42
C ARG A 73 -8.60 11.92 -2.12
N PHE A 74 -7.43 12.27 -1.62
CA PHE A 74 -6.49 11.30 -1.07
C PHE A 74 -6.49 11.35 0.45
N VAL A 75 -6.49 10.17 1.07
CA VAL A 75 -6.27 9.98 2.50
C VAL A 75 -5.05 9.10 2.71
N LEU A 76 -4.19 9.49 3.66
CA LEU A 76 -2.99 8.74 3.97
C LEU A 76 -3.03 8.28 5.43
N PRO A 77 -2.46 7.10 5.73
CA PRO A 77 -2.36 6.59 7.09
C PRO A 77 -1.31 7.35 7.89
N VAL A 78 -1.63 7.63 9.14
CA VAL A 78 -0.75 8.18 10.16
C VAL A 78 -0.70 7.20 11.33
N VAL A 79 0.50 6.96 11.86
CA VAL A 79 0.65 6.04 12.98
C VAL A 79 0.23 6.70 14.29
N ALA A 80 -0.85 6.20 14.90
CA ALA A 80 -1.38 6.65 16.17
C ALA A 80 -1.35 5.50 17.20
N GLY A 81 -0.26 5.38 17.93
CA GLY A 81 -0.06 4.24 18.84
C GLY A 81 -0.01 2.92 18.08
N ASP A 82 -0.96 2.04 18.35
CA ASP A 82 -1.04 0.70 17.72
C ASP A 82 -2.02 0.63 16.55
N VAL A 83 -2.58 1.76 16.12
CA VAL A 83 -3.53 1.84 15.01
C VAL A 83 -3.06 2.84 13.95
N LEU A 84 -3.67 2.75 12.76
CA LEU A 84 -3.58 3.79 11.75
C LEU A 84 -4.81 4.70 11.85
N GLU A 85 -4.57 6.01 11.96
CA GLU A 85 -5.55 7.03 11.67
C GLU A 85 -5.42 7.46 10.21
N LEU A 86 -6.52 7.86 9.58
CA LEU A 86 -6.48 8.40 8.23
C LEU A 86 -6.60 9.92 8.28
N ARG A 87 -5.75 10.60 7.50
CA ARG A 87 -5.79 12.06 7.34
C ARG A 87 -5.84 12.45 5.88
N LEU A 88 -6.47 13.60 5.63
CA LEU A 88 -6.53 14.17 4.29
C LEU A 88 -5.10 14.58 3.84
N PHE A 89 -4.77 14.23 2.61
CA PHE A 89 -3.60 14.77 1.93
C PHE A 89 -3.98 16.10 1.26
N GLU A 90 -3.33 17.17 1.68
CA GLU A 90 -3.58 18.55 1.22
C GLU A 90 -2.36 19.14 0.49
N GLY A 91 -1.51 18.28 -0.06
CA GLY A 91 -0.29 18.63 -0.77
C GLY A 91 0.98 18.38 0.04
N GLU A 92 2.12 18.35 -0.65
CA GLU A 92 3.43 18.03 -0.06
C GLU A 92 3.85 19.01 1.03
N ALA A 93 3.48 20.30 0.90
CA ALA A 93 3.79 21.33 1.90
C ALA A 93 3.10 21.08 3.26
N ARG A 94 2.11 20.20 3.29
CA ARG A 94 1.36 19.77 4.48
C ARG A 94 1.80 18.39 5.00
N LEU A 95 2.95 17.91 4.57
CA LEU A 95 3.59 16.72 5.13
C LEU A 95 4.56 17.11 6.23
N VAL A 96 4.47 16.42 7.34
CA VAL A 96 5.35 16.58 8.51
C VAL A 96 6.04 15.27 8.83
N THR A 97 7.19 15.30 9.48
CA THR A 97 7.86 14.08 9.92
C THR A 97 7.04 13.43 11.04
N GLY A 98 6.56 12.23 10.79
CA GLY A 98 5.80 11.44 11.74
C GLY A 98 6.62 11.02 12.95
N SER A 99 5.94 10.71 14.03
CA SER A 99 6.55 10.32 15.32
C SER A 99 7.24 8.96 15.31
N ARG A 100 6.88 8.08 14.37
CA ARG A 100 7.49 6.75 14.19
C ARG A 100 8.11 6.63 12.81
N TYR A 101 9.22 5.95 12.71
CA TYR A 101 9.91 5.58 11.46
C TYR A 101 10.43 6.73 10.60
N GLY A 102 10.28 8.01 11.03
CA GLY A 102 10.69 9.16 10.24
C GLY A 102 9.98 9.32 8.88
N ILE A 103 8.80 8.71 8.75
CA ILE A 103 7.97 8.79 7.54
C ILE A 103 7.30 10.16 7.51
N LEU A 104 7.17 10.73 6.30
CA LEU A 104 6.33 11.90 6.11
C LEU A 104 4.86 11.53 6.19
N GLU A 105 4.12 12.21 7.05
CA GLU A 105 2.70 12.01 7.33
C GLU A 105 1.93 13.30 7.10
N PRO A 106 0.68 13.26 6.60
CA PRO A 106 -0.12 14.46 6.43
C PRO A 106 -0.51 15.04 7.80
N ASP A 107 -0.44 16.36 7.95
CA ASP A 107 -0.97 17.11 9.10
C ASP A 107 -2.42 17.57 8.91
N GLY A 108 -3.04 17.19 7.80
CA GLY A 108 -4.41 17.51 7.47
C GLY A 108 -5.46 16.94 8.43
N ALA A 109 -6.72 17.27 8.20
CA ALA A 109 -7.83 16.85 9.05
C ALA A 109 -7.97 15.32 9.11
N THR A 110 -8.29 14.79 10.31
CA THR A 110 -8.61 13.38 10.50
C THR A 110 -9.82 12.98 9.65
N PHE A 111 -9.66 11.94 8.84
CA PHE A 111 -10.71 11.40 7.99
C PHE A 111 -11.38 10.20 8.67
N ARG A 112 -12.67 10.30 8.96
CA ARG A 112 -13.43 9.29 9.72
C ARG A 112 -14.52 8.60 8.92
N ASP A 113 -14.88 9.14 7.75
CA ASP A 113 -15.95 8.61 6.91
C ASP A 113 -15.41 7.52 5.98
N TYR A 114 -15.05 6.38 6.58
CA TYR A 114 -14.42 5.27 5.87
C TYR A 114 -15.31 4.67 4.77
N ALA A 115 -16.64 4.87 4.86
CA ALA A 115 -17.58 4.44 3.84
C ALA A 115 -17.46 5.21 2.52
N LYS A 116 -16.76 6.36 2.52
CA LYS A 116 -16.47 7.15 1.31
C LYS A 116 -15.17 6.78 0.61
N ILE A 117 -14.38 5.87 1.18
CA ILE A 117 -13.17 5.39 0.50
C ILE A 117 -13.59 4.38 -0.56
N ASP A 118 -13.27 4.66 -1.81
CA ASP A 118 -13.61 3.82 -2.95
C ASP A 118 -12.49 2.82 -3.27
N LEU A 119 -11.23 3.25 -3.14
CA LEU A 119 -10.03 2.50 -3.46
C LEU A 119 -9.02 2.58 -2.33
N VAL A 120 -8.39 1.46 -2.00
CA VAL A 120 -7.24 1.40 -1.09
C VAL A 120 -6.06 0.79 -1.81
N LEU A 121 -4.97 1.55 -1.92
CA LEU A 121 -3.68 1.06 -2.39
C LEU A 121 -2.87 0.60 -1.17
N VAL A 122 -2.59 -0.69 -1.10
CA VAL A 122 -2.07 -1.37 0.10
C VAL A 122 -0.61 -1.76 -0.10
N PRO A 123 0.32 -1.28 0.75
CA PRO A 123 1.71 -1.73 0.71
C PRO A 123 1.86 -3.11 1.34
N GLY A 124 2.94 -3.81 0.97
CA GLY A 124 3.27 -5.10 1.56
C GLY A 124 4.72 -5.48 1.39
N VAL A 125 5.15 -6.50 2.11
CA VAL A 125 6.46 -7.15 1.93
C VAL A 125 6.40 -8.16 0.79
N ALA A 126 5.32 -8.95 0.73
CA ALA A 126 5.06 -9.91 -0.34
C ALA A 126 3.55 -10.01 -0.60
N PHE A 127 3.21 -10.46 -1.79
CA PHE A 127 1.84 -10.71 -2.24
C PHE A 127 1.80 -12.04 -2.99
N ASP A 128 0.63 -12.69 -3.04
CA ASP A 128 0.37 -13.79 -3.94
C ASP A 128 -0.81 -13.50 -4.88
N ARG A 129 -1.07 -14.43 -5.78
CA ARG A 129 -2.13 -14.28 -6.81
C ARG A 129 -3.54 -14.46 -6.24
N GLU A 130 -3.66 -15.04 -5.06
CA GLU A 130 -4.91 -15.22 -4.32
C GLU A 130 -5.30 -13.96 -3.54
N GLY A 131 -4.47 -12.90 -3.57
CA GLY A 131 -4.72 -11.64 -2.89
C GLY A 131 -4.21 -11.60 -1.44
N TYR A 132 -3.49 -12.61 -0.98
CA TYR A 132 -2.90 -12.57 0.34
C TYR A 132 -1.65 -11.68 0.38
N ARG A 133 -1.48 -11.02 1.51
CA ARG A 133 -0.42 -10.05 1.73
C ARG A 133 0.39 -10.38 2.97
N LEU A 134 1.72 -10.32 2.87
CA LEU A 134 2.61 -10.30 4.01
C LEU A 134 2.99 -8.87 4.37
N GLY A 135 2.57 -8.39 5.53
CA GLY A 135 2.97 -7.08 6.06
C GLY A 135 4.28 -7.13 6.85
N HIS A 136 4.73 -5.96 7.33
CA HIS A 136 5.96 -5.81 8.14
C HIS A 136 5.87 -6.43 9.55
N GLY A 137 4.70 -6.88 10.00
CA GLY A 137 4.51 -7.59 11.27
C GLY A 137 3.89 -6.75 12.39
N MET A 138 3.53 -5.49 12.14
CA MET A 138 2.84 -4.63 13.10
C MET A 138 1.31 -4.75 13.03
N ALA A 139 0.78 -5.51 12.07
CA ALA A 139 -0.65 -5.74 11.85
C ALA A 139 -1.51 -4.46 11.71
N TYR A 140 -0.91 -3.34 11.33
CA TYR A 140 -1.63 -2.07 11.15
C TYR A 140 -2.73 -2.16 10.11
N TYR A 141 -2.39 -2.66 8.92
CA TYR A 141 -3.37 -2.83 7.83
C TYR A 141 -4.37 -3.94 8.14
N ASP A 142 -3.98 -5.01 8.83
CA ASP A 142 -4.88 -6.11 9.18
C ASP A 142 -5.97 -5.65 10.18
N ARG A 143 -5.70 -4.61 10.97
CA ARG A 143 -6.71 -3.94 11.81
C ARG A 143 -7.53 -2.87 11.09
N LEU A 144 -6.99 -2.25 10.05
CA LEU A 144 -7.66 -1.17 9.32
C LEU A 144 -8.56 -1.69 8.19
N LEU A 145 -8.06 -2.62 7.37
CA LEU A 145 -8.74 -3.09 6.16
C LEU A 145 -10.16 -3.62 6.40
N PRO A 146 -10.46 -4.37 7.49
CA PRO A 146 -11.82 -4.83 7.80
C PRO A 146 -12.82 -3.68 8.00
N ARG A 147 -12.34 -2.48 8.36
CA ARG A 147 -13.17 -1.29 8.57
C ARG A 147 -13.54 -0.58 7.26
N LEU A 148 -12.83 -0.88 6.18
CA LEU A 148 -12.99 -0.28 4.86
C LEU A 148 -13.87 -1.19 3.99
N THR A 149 -15.11 -1.41 4.43
CA THR A 149 -16.01 -2.46 3.90
C THR A 149 -16.50 -2.20 2.47
N ARG A 150 -16.42 -0.96 1.98
CA ARG A 150 -16.88 -0.57 0.64
C ARG A 150 -15.74 -0.34 -0.34
N ALA A 151 -14.54 -0.22 0.18
CA ALA A 151 -13.37 0.09 -0.63
C ALA A 151 -12.85 -1.15 -1.37
N HIS A 152 -12.49 -0.99 -2.63
CA HIS A 152 -11.72 -1.97 -3.37
C HIS A 152 -10.27 -1.94 -2.88
N LYS A 153 -9.75 -3.05 -2.41
CA LYS A 153 -8.44 -3.18 -1.76
C LYS A 153 -7.44 -3.75 -2.74
N VAL A 154 -6.46 -2.97 -3.13
CA VAL A 154 -5.48 -3.33 -4.15
C VAL A 154 -4.08 -3.32 -3.57
N GLY A 155 -3.42 -4.48 -3.55
CA GLY A 155 -2.01 -4.58 -3.22
C GLY A 155 -1.15 -3.99 -4.34
N VAL A 156 -0.14 -3.21 -3.98
CA VAL A 156 0.82 -2.66 -4.95
C VAL A 156 2.24 -3.05 -4.56
N GLY A 157 2.97 -3.62 -5.49
CA GLY A 157 4.30 -4.14 -5.22
C GLY A 157 5.19 -4.25 -6.46
N PHE A 158 6.48 -4.47 -6.23
CA PHE A 158 7.46 -4.79 -7.25
C PHE A 158 7.30 -6.24 -7.72
N ASP A 159 7.79 -6.57 -8.91
CA ASP A 159 7.70 -7.93 -9.45
C ASP A 159 8.30 -8.98 -8.50
N PHE A 160 9.44 -8.67 -7.86
CA PHE A 160 10.07 -9.59 -6.91
C PHE A 160 9.27 -9.86 -5.62
N GLN A 161 8.25 -9.04 -5.33
CA GLN A 161 7.36 -9.22 -4.17
C GLN A 161 6.18 -10.14 -4.46
N LEU A 162 5.90 -10.46 -5.74
CA LEU A 162 4.91 -11.46 -6.09
C LEU A 162 5.51 -12.86 -5.89
N VAL A 163 4.91 -13.62 -4.99
CA VAL A 163 5.35 -14.98 -4.63
C VAL A 163 4.28 -16.01 -4.98
N GLU A 164 4.67 -17.28 -4.97
CA GLU A 164 3.74 -18.39 -5.24
C GLU A 164 2.63 -18.47 -4.18
N SER A 165 2.99 -18.32 -2.90
CA SER A 165 2.04 -18.36 -1.79
C SER A 165 2.55 -17.58 -0.58
N VAL A 166 1.69 -16.80 0.03
CA VAL A 166 1.93 -16.11 1.30
C VAL A 166 1.45 -17.00 2.45
N PRO A 167 2.24 -17.23 3.50
CA PRO A 167 1.75 -17.95 4.70
C PRO A 167 0.66 -17.15 5.40
N VAL A 168 -0.53 -17.72 5.55
CA VAL A 168 -1.74 -17.04 6.06
C VAL A 168 -2.20 -17.57 7.41
N GLU A 169 -2.84 -16.71 8.19
CA GLU A 169 -3.58 -17.01 9.41
C GLU A 169 -5.06 -16.69 9.19
N PRO A 170 -6.00 -17.27 9.95
CA PRO A 170 -7.43 -17.08 9.70
C PRO A 170 -7.95 -15.64 9.76
N HIS A 171 -7.17 -14.73 10.33
CA HIS A 171 -7.50 -13.31 10.48
C HIS A 171 -6.80 -12.40 9.46
N ASP A 172 -5.97 -12.96 8.57
CA ASP A 172 -5.33 -12.18 7.52
C ASP A 172 -6.38 -11.78 6.47
N GLU A 173 -6.43 -10.49 6.14
CA GLU A 173 -7.33 -9.95 5.13
C GLU A 173 -6.87 -10.27 3.72
N VAL A 174 -7.81 -10.68 2.88
CA VAL A 174 -7.60 -10.91 1.44
C VAL A 174 -7.85 -9.61 0.69
N LEU A 175 -6.96 -9.25 -0.21
CA LEU A 175 -7.10 -8.11 -1.10
C LEU A 175 -7.93 -8.51 -2.33
N ASP A 176 -8.65 -7.56 -2.90
CA ASP A 176 -9.47 -7.80 -4.09
C ASP A 176 -8.61 -7.97 -5.36
N ALA A 177 -7.42 -7.33 -5.38
CA ALA A 177 -6.47 -7.42 -6.48
C ALA A 177 -5.04 -7.16 -6.02
N VAL A 178 -4.06 -7.54 -6.85
CA VAL A 178 -2.63 -7.21 -6.67
C VAL A 178 -2.07 -6.71 -7.99
N VAL A 179 -1.47 -5.53 -7.98
CA VAL A 179 -0.81 -4.92 -9.14
C VAL A 179 0.70 -4.97 -8.93
N VAL A 180 1.39 -5.64 -9.85
CA VAL A 180 2.84 -5.62 -10.01
C VAL A 180 3.16 -5.34 -11.47
N PRO A 181 4.36 -4.84 -11.82
CA PRO A 181 4.67 -4.42 -13.19
C PRO A 181 4.35 -5.47 -14.26
N GLY A 182 3.51 -5.10 -15.24
CA GLY A 182 3.14 -5.98 -16.36
C GLY A 182 2.26 -7.17 -16.03
N LYS A 183 1.70 -7.23 -14.82
CA LYS A 183 0.80 -8.31 -14.39
C LYS A 183 -0.42 -7.69 -13.72
N GLN A 184 -1.34 -7.21 -14.55
CA GLN A 184 -2.51 -6.48 -14.10
C GLN A 184 -3.58 -7.36 -13.47
N ALA A 185 -4.24 -6.81 -12.42
CA ALA A 185 -5.58 -7.15 -11.98
C ALA A 185 -6.25 -5.94 -11.32
N LEU A 186 -6.65 -4.95 -12.12
CA LEU A 186 -7.57 -3.86 -11.70
C LEU A 186 -8.80 -3.89 -12.58
#